data_e22ccee68f4a3dd0ecf349e8cac70f1c
#
_entry.id   e22ccee68f4a3dd0ecf349e8cac70f1c
#
_cell.length_a   1.000
_cell.length_b   1.000
_cell.length_c   1.000
_cell.angle_alpha   90.00
_cell.angle_beta   90.00
_cell.angle_gamma   90.00
#
_symmetry.space_group_name_H-M   'P 1'
#
loop_
_entity.id
_entity.type
_entity.pdbx_description
1 polymer ?
#
loop_
_entity_poly.entity_id
_entity_poly.type
_entity_poly.pdbx_seq_one_letter_code
_entity_poly.pdbx_strand_id
1 'polypeptide(L)'
;ENWLQSWNTTHTINTFPVPARTNINARVLNAWPRLSNGKLDLSQSPFRLLAIANRVDLRSSSRRSSGYGGSGGIPINAGEGRFVFGVVDRNRNGGCSTMEFTVILEYGVPINQCSLIRNYAQQWNGLGNITLGSAAFNPALQAITDQFTLAGIGGGKPNGSAINQIRTNEIALVGYRGQIDPDQTTEMSGRAPIPQGGPWELREFHLRADNMLHIVSTKDTPHHSLNNTALLASFINSGVTLFPVIYQLQPFLTGSTFNFSVADGAVWNAPGIVNPQARHKFSLNTCNACHGGETRDNLNLPQDTRFVHITPRNIGVQSTLSKFLIGNGSLSAPSNFSKPDPIFGLPNRPFGDLVRRQTDLANLSVQNCRATGIFQEAMFRELRMAH
;
A
#
# COMPACT_ATOMS: atom_id res chain seq x y z
N GLU A 1 -5.89 18.02 -8.05
CA GLU A 1 -6.90 17.81 -9.10
C GLU A 1 -6.31 17.04 -10.27
N ASN A 2 -5.17 17.44 -10.82
CA ASN A 2 -4.59 16.86 -12.05
C ASN A 2 -4.35 15.35 -12.01
N TRP A 3 -3.86 14.81 -10.91
CA TRP A 3 -3.64 13.38 -10.80
C TRP A 3 -4.96 12.58 -10.81
N LEU A 4 -6.04 13.15 -10.26
CA LEU A 4 -7.37 12.55 -10.39
C LEU A 4 -7.89 12.65 -11.82
N GLN A 5 -7.64 13.77 -12.51
CA GLN A 5 -8.00 13.93 -13.91
C GLN A 5 -7.27 12.96 -14.83
N SER A 6 -6.04 12.56 -14.49
CA SER A 6 -5.27 11.58 -15.27
C SER A 6 -5.96 10.20 -15.37
N TRP A 7 -6.90 9.90 -14.48
CA TRP A 7 -7.71 8.69 -14.56
C TRP A 7 -8.64 8.65 -15.78
N ASN A 8 -8.96 9.82 -16.35
CA ASN A 8 -9.84 9.92 -17.52
C ASN A 8 -9.17 9.60 -18.85
N THR A 9 -7.86 9.42 -18.86
CA THR A 9 -7.10 9.13 -20.07
C THR A 9 -6.43 7.77 -19.99
N THR A 10 -6.30 7.11 -21.14
CA THR A 10 -5.51 5.90 -21.24
C THR A 10 -4.03 6.25 -21.27
N HIS A 11 -3.24 5.57 -20.46
CA HIS A 11 -1.79 5.70 -20.41
C HIS A 11 -1.13 4.40 -20.88
N THR A 12 0.16 4.47 -21.17
CA THR A 12 1.01 3.30 -21.40
C THR A 12 2.16 3.34 -20.42
N ILE A 13 2.32 2.28 -19.64
CA ILE A 13 3.40 2.13 -18.67
C ILE A 13 4.11 0.82 -18.94
N ASN A 14 5.42 0.87 -19.19
CA ASN A 14 6.22 -0.30 -19.52
C ASN A 14 5.61 -1.13 -20.66
N THR A 15 5.12 -0.47 -21.69
CA THR A 15 4.43 -1.07 -22.85
C THR A 15 3.04 -1.63 -22.59
N PHE A 16 2.56 -1.64 -21.35
CA PHE A 16 1.23 -2.12 -20.98
C PHE A 16 0.21 -0.97 -20.96
N PRO A 17 -1.00 -1.19 -21.47
CA PRO A 17 -2.05 -0.18 -21.42
C PRO A 17 -2.60 -0.05 -19.99
N VAL A 18 -2.81 1.19 -19.59
CA VAL A 18 -3.50 1.58 -18.37
C VAL A 18 -4.80 2.26 -18.78
N PRO A 19 -5.93 1.55 -18.75
CA PRO A 19 -7.17 2.07 -19.33
C PRO A 19 -7.70 3.28 -18.55
N ALA A 20 -8.39 4.17 -19.26
CA ALA A 20 -9.13 5.26 -18.64
C ALA A 20 -10.24 4.73 -17.70
N ARG A 21 -10.53 5.51 -16.65
CA ARG A 21 -11.62 5.26 -15.69
C ARG A 21 -12.43 6.54 -15.56
N THR A 22 -13.21 6.84 -16.57
CA THR A 22 -13.96 8.09 -16.69
C THR A 22 -14.96 8.36 -15.58
N ASN A 23 -15.32 7.32 -14.84
CA ASN A 23 -16.20 7.42 -13.68
C ASN A 23 -15.63 8.27 -12.53
N ILE A 24 -14.32 8.52 -12.52
CA ILE A 24 -13.70 9.45 -11.58
C ILE A 24 -14.33 10.84 -11.68
N ASN A 25 -14.71 11.28 -12.90
CA ASN A 25 -15.40 12.54 -13.09
C ASN A 25 -16.76 12.55 -12.38
N ALA A 26 -17.62 11.60 -12.71
CA ALA A 26 -18.98 11.58 -12.19
C ALA A 26 -19.04 11.35 -10.67
N ARG A 27 -18.22 10.46 -10.15
CA ARG A 27 -18.30 10.00 -8.77
C ARG A 27 -17.43 10.78 -7.79
N VAL A 28 -16.37 11.42 -8.26
CA VAL A 28 -15.42 12.15 -7.40
C VAL A 28 -15.34 13.63 -7.79
N LEU A 29 -14.89 13.94 -9.01
CA LEU A 29 -14.55 15.31 -9.38
C LEU A 29 -15.77 16.22 -9.52
N ASN A 30 -16.83 15.76 -10.18
CA ASN A 30 -18.05 16.58 -10.39
C ASN A 30 -18.87 16.74 -9.10
N ALA A 31 -18.77 15.78 -8.19
CA ALA A 31 -19.43 15.82 -6.89
C ALA A 31 -18.65 16.64 -5.85
N TRP A 32 -17.42 17.06 -6.14
CA TRP A 32 -16.57 17.82 -5.25
C TRP A 32 -16.82 19.31 -5.44
N PRO A 33 -17.30 20.04 -4.42
CA PRO A 33 -17.56 21.47 -4.51
C PRO A 33 -16.32 22.28 -4.91
N ARG A 34 -16.57 23.36 -5.61
CA ARG A 34 -15.52 24.29 -6.04
C ARG A 34 -15.67 25.66 -5.36
N LEU A 35 -14.55 26.27 -5.09
CA LEU A 35 -14.47 27.68 -4.68
C LEU A 35 -14.84 28.60 -5.85
N SER A 36 -15.10 29.88 -5.57
CA SER A 36 -15.42 30.90 -6.58
C SER A 36 -14.35 31.08 -7.66
N ASN A 37 -13.09 30.71 -7.37
CA ASN A 37 -11.99 30.72 -8.33
C ASN A 37 -11.88 29.44 -9.18
N GLY A 38 -12.85 28.54 -9.11
CA GLY A 38 -12.90 27.30 -9.87
C GLY A 38 -12.07 26.13 -9.31
N LYS A 39 -11.25 26.35 -8.26
CA LYS A 39 -10.48 25.30 -7.62
C LYS A 39 -11.37 24.42 -6.74
N LEU A 40 -10.99 23.16 -6.57
CA LEU A 40 -11.68 22.25 -5.63
C LEU A 40 -11.60 22.81 -4.20
N ASP A 41 -12.73 22.83 -3.51
CA ASP A 41 -12.78 23.17 -2.09
C ASP A 41 -12.24 22.02 -1.25
N LEU A 42 -11.02 22.12 -0.79
CA LEU A 42 -10.37 21.06 -0.01
C LEU A 42 -11.06 20.81 1.34
N SER A 43 -11.76 21.79 1.89
CA SER A 43 -12.54 21.61 3.13
C SER A 43 -13.74 20.69 2.93
N GLN A 44 -14.21 20.59 1.69
CA GLN A 44 -15.30 19.73 1.23
C GLN A 44 -14.79 18.45 0.54
N SER A 45 -13.54 18.06 0.78
CA SER A 45 -12.95 16.89 0.17
C SER A 45 -13.79 15.62 0.41
N PRO A 46 -13.99 14.76 -0.60
CA PRO A 46 -14.61 13.46 -0.41
C PRO A 46 -13.68 12.44 0.26
N PHE A 47 -12.42 12.78 0.47
CA PHE A 47 -11.46 11.92 1.14
C PHE A 47 -11.64 11.96 2.67
N ARG A 48 -11.69 10.77 3.28
CA ARG A 48 -11.82 10.60 4.72
C ARG A 48 -10.66 9.75 5.23
N LEU A 49 -9.99 10.24 6.26
CA LEU A 49 -8.89 9.53 6.90
C LEU A 49 -9.39 8.23 7.52
N LEU A 50 -8.78 7.11 7.13
CA LEU A 50 -9.04 5.78 7.66
C LEU A 50 -7.98 5.36 8.66
N ALA A 51 -6.71 5.64 8.33
CA ALA A 51 -5.58 5.27 9.17
C ALA A 51 -4.37 6.18 8.92
N ILE A 52 -3.55 6.29 9.95
CA ILE A 52 -2.17 6.78 9.86
C ILE A 52 -1.27 5.61 10.22
N ALA A 53 -0.36 5.23 9.33
CA ALA A 53 0.51 4.08 9.51
C ALA A 53 1.96 4.53 9.62
N ASN A 54 2.61 4.03 10.66
CA ASN A 54 4.06 4.09 10.81
C ASN A 54 4.70 2.91 10.07
N ARG A 55 5.68 3.20 9.24
CA ARG A 55 6.47 2.23 8.49
C ARG A 55 7.97 2.39 8.80
N VAL A 56 8.31 2.46 10.10
CA VAL A 56 9.71 2.45 10.57
C VAL A 56 10.44 1.17 10.14
N ASP A 57 9.70 0.11 9.91
CA ASP A 57 10.23 -1.14 9.35
C ASP A 57 10.81 -0.99 7.92
N LEU A 58 10.50 0.10 7.23
CA LEU A 58 11.08 0.46 5.94
C LEU A 58 12.29 1.39 6.04
N ARG A 59 12.80 1.65 7.24
CA ARG A 59 13.99 2.45 7.43
C ARG A 59 15.20 1.89 6.68
N SER A 60 16.10 2.76 6.27
CA SER A 60 17.31 2.37 5.54
C SER A 60 18.57 2.88 6.23
N SER A 61 19.54 2.01 6.37
CA SER A 61 20.89 2.35 6.87
C SER A 61 21.88 2.65 5.76
N SER A 62 21.53 2.42 4.51
CA SER A 62 22.41 2.59 3.37
C SER A 62 21.73 3.37 2.25
N ARG A 63 22.54 4.05 1.44
CA ARG A 63 22.10 4.76 0.24
C ARG A 63 21.42 3.86 -0.82
N ARG A 64 21.42 2.54 -0.64
CA ARG A 64 20.97 1.57 -1.64
C ARG A 64 19.52 1.14 -1.52
N SER A 65 18.87 1.41 -0.41
CA SER A 65 17.51 0.88 -0.22
C SER A 65 16.76 1.67 0.82
N SER A 66 15.83 2.42 0.41
CA SER A 66 14.67 2.77 1.22
C SER A 66 13.45 2.21 0.55
N GLY A 67 12.47 1.79 1.31
CA GLY A 67 11.20 1.26 0.91
C GLY A 67 10.76 1.50 -0.53
N TYR A 68 9.51 1.64 -0.80
CA TYR A 68 8.96 1.84 -2.14
C TYR A 68 9.38 3.13 -2.85
N GLY A 69 10.01 4.05 -2.12
CA GLY A 69 10.25 5.41 -2.58
C GLY A 69 11.57 5.64 -3.28
N GLY A 70 11.76 5.39 -4.52
CA GLY A 70 12.73 6.15 -5.22
C GLY A 70 13.86 5.46 -5.95
N SER A 71 13.87 5.77 -7.21
CA SER A 71 14.99 5.68 -8.12
C SER A 71 16.01 6.79 -7.81
N GLY A 72 16.95 6.58 -6.96
CA GLY A 72 18.03 7.53 -6.75
C GLY A 72 18.45 7.54 -5.29
N GLY A 73 19.63 7.04 -5.03
CA GLY A 73 20.35 7.01 -3.77
C GLY A 73 19.69 7.71 -2.58
N ILE A 74 18.69 7.07 -1.98
CA ILE A 74 17.97 7.67 -0.87
C ILE A 74 18.88 7.64 0.35
N PRO A 75 19.08 8.78 1.01
CA PRO A 75 19.87 8.85 2.22
C PRO A 75 19.27 7.96 3.32
N ILE A 76 20.06 7.64 4.32
CA ILE A 76 19.60 7.06 5.58
C ILE A 76 18.32 7.77 6.02
N ASN A 77 17.26 7.01 6.35
CA ASN A 77 15.99 7.57 6.76
C ASN A 77 15.27 6.68 7.78
N ALA A 78 14.24 7.24 8.44
CA ALA A 78 13.46 6.54 9.44
C ALA A 78 12.28 5.74 8.85
N GLY A 79 12.31 5.45 7.56
CA GLY A 79 11.22 4.74 6.88
C GLY A 79 10.17 5.67 6.31
N GLU A 80 8.91 5.31 6.45
CA GLU A 80 7.79 6.06 5.88
C GLU A 80 6.69 6.32 6.91
N GLY A 81 6.00 7.46 6.73
CA GLY A 81 4.71 7.74 7.33
C GLY A 81 3.63 7.71 6.26
N ARG A 82 2.50 7.05 6.53
CA ARG A 82 1.43 6.90 5.53
C ARG A 82 0.11 7.38 6.07
N PHE A 83 -0.62 8.11 5.22
CA PHE A 83 -2.01 8.46 5.45
C PHE A 83 -2.88 7.68 4.46
N VAL A 84 -3.80 6.90 4.97
CA VAL A 84 -4.75 6.12 4.19
C VAL A 84 -6.10 6.79 4.24
N PHE A 85 -6.63 7.14 3.07
CA PHE A 85 -7.94 7.77 2.92
C PHE A 85 -8.89 6.85 2.18
N GLY A 86 -10.12 6.79 2.63
CA GLY A 86 -11.24 6.29 1.85
C GLY A 86 -11.91 7.42 1.08
N VAL A 87 -12.67 7.09 0.05
CA VAL A 87 -13.42 8.04 -0.76
C VAL A 87 -14.91 7.89 -0.50
N VAL A 88 -15.59 9.00 -0.25
CA VAL A 88 -17.04 9.05 -0.06
C VAL A 88 -17.71 9.34 -1.40
N ASP A 89 -18.67 8.52 -1.78
CA ASP A 89 -19.53 8.75 -2.94
C ASP A 89 -20.65 9.71 -2.56
N ARG A 90 -20.51 10.96 -2.93
CA ARG A 90 -21.48 12.00 -2.60
C ARG A 90 -22.81 11.85 -3.35
N ASN A 91 -22.83 11.08 -4.41
CA ASN A 91 -24.02 10.86 -5.23
C ASN A 91 -24.86 9.66 -4.74
N ARG A 92 -24.44 9.00 -3.66
CA ARG A 92 -25.13 7.83 -3.10
C ARG A 92 -25.55 8.06 -1.65
N ASN A 93 -26.79 7.64 -1.32
CA ASN A 93 -27.34 7.63 0.04
C ASN A 93 -27.09 8.94 0.83
N GLY A 94 -27.37 10.09 0.21
CA GLY A 94 -27.15 11.38 0.83
C GLY A 94 -25.69 11.75 1.07
N GLY A 95 -24.77 11.13 0.33
CA GLY A 95 -23.34 11.40 0.44
C GLY A 95 -22.62 10.69 1.60
N CYS A 96 -23.24 9.67 2.19
CA CYS A 96 -22.65 8.91 3.31
C CYS A 96 -22.05 7.56 2.89
N SER A 97 -22.25 7.12 1.64
CA SER A 97 -21.69 5.86 1.15
C SER A 97 -20.20 6.00 0.85
N THR A 98 -19.44 4.99 1.22
CA THR A 98 -18.03 4.89 0.83
C THR A 98 -17.87 4.10 -0.47
N MET A 99 -16.86 4.46 -1.23
CA MET A 99 -16.40 3.71 -2.40
C MET A 99 -15.32 2.72 -1.97
N GLU A 100 -15.21 1.61 -2.66
CA GLU A 100 -14.05 0.73 -2.56
C GLU A 100 -12.86 1.33 -3.33
N PHE A 101 -12.44 2.48 -2.86
CA PHE A 101 -11.36 3.28 -3.38
C PHE A 101 -10.60 3.90 -2.21
N THR A 102 -9.35 3.51 -2.07
CA THR A 102 -8.46 4.08 -1.06
C THR A 102 -7.32 4.83 -1.73
N VAL A 103 -6.91 5.92 -1.10
CA VAL A 103 -5.75 6.72 -1.49
C VAL A 103 -4.75 6.69 -0.36
N ILE A 104 -3.51 6.36 -0.68
CA ILE A 104 -2.42 6.23 0.28
C ILE A 104 -1.36 7.28 -0.07
N LEU A 105 -1.19 8.24 0.82
CA LEU A 105 -0.10 9.20 0.74
C LEU A 105 1.10 8.63 1.50
N GLU A 106 2.21 8.41 0.81
CA GLU A 106 3.41 7.79 1.37
C GLU A 106 4.54 8.82 1.44
N TYR A 107 4.88 9.22 2.66
CA TYR A 107 5.92 10.21 2.95
C TYR A 107 7.18 9.52 3.43
N GLY A 108 8.33 9.88 2.88
CA GLY A 108 9.62 9.51 3.46
C GLY A 108 9.85 10.31 4.75
N VAL A 109 10.36 9.66 5.79
CA VAL A 109 10.71 10.32 7.05
C VAL A 109 12.18 10.73 7.00
N PRO A 110 12.52 12.03 6.79
CA PRO A 110 13.88 12.48 6.47
C PRO A 110 14.77 12.60 7.71
N ILE A 111 14.69 11.65 8.61
CA ILE A 111 15.49 11.53 9.82
C ILE A 111 16.62 10.53 9.57
N ASN A 112 17.86 10.96 9.69
CA ASN A 112 19.02 10.21 9.19
C ASN A 112 20.09 9.89 10.25
N GLN A 113 19.84 10.16 11.54
CA GLN A 113 20.75 9.84 12.63
C GLN A 113 20.13 8.79 13.55
N CYS A 114 20.93 7.82 13.98
CA CYS A 114 20.47 6.72 14.83
C CYS A 114 19.69 7.19 16.06
N SER A 115 20.23 8.18 16.79
CA SER A 115 19.56 8.73 17.98
C SER A 115 18.22 9.39 17.67
N LEU A 116 18.13 10.10 16.56
CA LEU A 116 16.89 10.74 16.12
C LEU A 116 15.86 9.72 15.63
N ILE A 117 16.30 8.67 14.90
CA ILE A 117 15.45 7.56 14.50
C ILE A 117 14.89 6.83 15.72
N ARG A 118 15.74 6.57 16.72
CA ARG A 118 15.28 6.00 17.99
C ARG A 118 14.25 6.91 18.68
N ASN A 119 14.51 8.22 18.76
CA ASN A 119 13.58 9.16 19.36
C ASN A 119 12.23 9.18 18.61
N TYR A 120 12.27 9.14 17.29
CA TYR A 120 11.07 9.02 16.46
C TYR A 120 10.30 7.72 16.76
N ALA A 121 11.00 6.60 16.91
CA ALA A 121 10.39 5.33 17.32
C ALA A 121 9.78 5.41 18.73
N GLN A 122 10.47 6.07 19.67
CA GLN A 122 9.96 6.30 21.03
C GLN A 122 8.68 7.14 21.05
N GLN A 123 8.58 8.16 20.21
CA GLN A 123 7.37 8.96 20.09
C GLN A 123 6.18 8.13 19.61
N TRP A 124 6.36 7.30 18.55
CA TRP A 124 5.33 6.37 18.10
C TRP A 124 4.95 5.34 19.18
N ASN A 125 5.92 4.75 19.84
CA ASN A 125 5.67 3.79 20.91
C ASN A 125 4.95 4.45 22.10
N GLY A 126 5.29 5.69 22.40
CA GLY A 126 4.67 6.49 23.47
C GLY A 126 3.19 6.80 23.25
N LEU A 127 2.73 6.88 21.99
CA LEU A 127 1.29 7.07 21.69
C LEU A 127 0.42 5.95 22.28
N GLY A 128 0.96 4.74 22.39
CA GLY A 128 0.25 3.61 23.02
C GLY A 128 -0.13 3.83 24.49
N ASN A 129 0.52 4.78 25.16
CA ASN A 129 0.26 5.15 26.55
C ASN A 129 -0.74 6.31 26.68
N ILE A 130 -1.20 6.88 25.57
CA ILE A 130 -2.15 7.99 25.56
C ILE A 130 -3.51 7.47 25.06
N THR A 131 -4.55 7.74 25.81
CA THR A 131 -5.90 7.31 25.45
C THR A 131 -6.31 7.94 24.12
N LEU A 132 -6.67 7.11 23.17
CA LEU A 132 -7.18 7.54 21.86
C LEU A 132 -8.41 8.43 22.04
N GLY A 133 -8.43 9.58 21.36
CA GLY A 133 -9.50 10.57 21.46
C GLY A 133 -9.39 11.51 22.66
N SER A 134 -8.39 11.34 23.54
CA SER A 134 -8.12 12.32 24.61
C SER A 134 -7.53 13.61 24.02
N ALA A 135 -7.63 14.71 24.78
CA ALA A 135 -7.07 16.00 24.38
C ALA A 135 -5.55 15.96 24.13
N ALA A 136 -4.83 15.01 24.75
CA ALA A 136 -3.39 14.84 24.60
C ALA A 136 -3.01 14.04 23.34
N PHE A 137 -3.89 13.19 22.82
CA PHE A 137 -3.56 12.25 21.75
C PHE A 137 -3.29 12.96 20.40
N ASN A 138 -4.19 13.85 19.98
CA ASN A 138 -4.06 14.53 18.69
C ASN A 138 -2.82 15.43 18.63
N PRO A 139 -2.49 16.26 19.62
CA PRO A 139 -1.24 17.02 19.61
C PRO A 139 0.01 16.15 19.57
N ALA A 140 0.03 15.03 20.31
CA ALA A 140 1.15 14.09 20.28
C ALA A 140 1.32 13.44 18.89
N LEU A 141 0.23 12.98 18.28
CA LEU A 141 0.25 12.43 16.94
C LEU A 141 0.65 13.50 15.91
N GLN A 142 0.14 14.73 16.02
CA GLN A 142 0.48 15.84 15.14
C GLN A 142 1.98 16.14 15.18
N ALA A 143 2.57 16.21 16.37
CA ALA A 143 4.00 16.44 16.54
C ALA A 143 4.87 15.37 15.85
N ILE A 144 4.39 14.13 15.78
CA ILE A 144 5.07 13.05 15.07
C ILE A 144 4.91 13.22 13.55
N THR A 145 3.70 13.48 13.09
CA THR A 145 3.42 13.58 11.64
C THR A 145 4.03 14.83 11.02
N ASP A 146 4.16 15.92 11.77
CA ASP A 146 4.82 17.15 11.32
C ASP A 146 6.28 16.92 10.89
N GLN A 147 6.94 15.91 11.44
CA GLN A 147 8.32 15.57 11.08
C GLN A 147 8.48 15.08 9.64
N PHE A 148 7.38 14.78 8.94
CA PHE A 148 7.43 14.35 7.54
C PHE A 148 6.37 14.98 6.63
N THR A 149 5.41 15.74 7.17
CA THR A 149 4.32 16.33 6.36
C THR A 149 4.49 17.83 6.10
N LEU A 150 5.27 18.52 6.93
CA LEU A 150 5.45 19.97 6.78
C LEU A 150 6.10 20.34 5.45
N ALA A 151 5.73 21.50 4.94
CA ALA A 151 6.34 22.06 3.75
C ALA A 151 7.84 22.32 3.98
N GLY A 152 8.66 22.01 2.98
CA GLY A 152 10.11 22.21 3.06
C GLY A 152 10.88 21.10 3.76
N ILE A 153 10.23 20.15 4.44
CA ILE A 153 10.91 19.08 5.17
C ILE A 153 11.65 18.10 4.26
N GLY A 154 11.18 17.94 3.02
CA GLY A 154 11.77 17.07 2.00
C GLY A 154 12.79 17.76 1.13
N GLY A 155 13.83 18.36 1.71
CA GLY A 155 14.86 19.09 0.96
C GLY A 155 15.37 18.30 -0.26
N GLY A 156 15.44 18.97 -1.41
CA GLY A 156 15.84 18.36 -2.68
C GLY A 156 14.73 17.66 -3.48
N LYS A 157 13.52 17.56 -2.93
CA LYS A 157 12.35 17.10 -3.67
C LYS A 157 11.56 18.26 -4.27
N PRO A 158 10.75 18.02 -5.31
CA PRO A 158 9.87 19.04 -5.86
C PRO A 158 9.00 19.69 -4.76
N ASN A 159 8.84 20.98 -4.78
CA ASN A 159 8.12 21.82 -3.79
C ASN A 159 8.49 21.59 -2.31
N GLY A 160 9.60 20.92 -2.01
CA GLY A 160 10.04 20.62 -0.64
C GLY A 160 9.19 19.61 0.11
N SER A 161 8.30 18.90 -0.56
CA SER A 161 7.49 17.86 0.08
C SER A 161 8.31 16.60 0.32
N ALA A 162 8.12 15.95 1.48
CA ALA A 162 8.68 14.62 1.73
C ALA A 162 7.87 13.49 1.09
N ILE A 163 6.82 13.79 0.35
CA ILE A 163 6.02 12.75 -0.32
C ILE A 163 6.89 11.95 -1.29
N ASN A 164 6.87 10.64 -1.15
CA ASN A 164 7.54 9.73 -2.05
C ASN A 164 6.62 9.41 -3.23
N GLN A 165 5.40 9.02 -2.90
CA GLN A 165 4.39 8.61 -3.86
C GLN A 165 2.99 8.71 -3.27
N ILE A 166 2.02 8.71 -4.17
CA ILE A 166 0.62 8.42 -3.86
C ILE A 166 0.28 7.09 -4.52
N ARG A 167 -0.36 6.20 -3.77
CA ARG A 167 -0.95 4.98 -4.33
C ARG A 167 -2.45 5.02 -4.20
N THR A 168 -3.11 4.44 -5.17
CA THR A 168 -4.55 4.21 -5.12
C THR A 168 -4.81 2.72 -5.23
N ASN A 169 -5.70 2.24 -4.39
CA ASN A 169 -6.17 0.87 -4.39
C ASN A 169 -7.68 0.94 -4.58
N GLU A 170 -8.19 0.45 -5.74
CA GLU A 170 -9.57 0.68 -6.08
C GLU A 170 -10.18 -0.42 -6.95
N ILE A 171 -11.47 -0.62 -6.80
CA ILE A 171 -12.34 -1.44 -7.62
C ILE A 171 -13.62 -0.71 -8.03
N ALA A 172 -13.95 0.38 -7.37
CA ALA A 172 -15.19 1.08 -7.58
C ALA A 172 -15.30 1.82 -8.92
N LEU A 173 -14.16 2.25 -9.48
CA LEU A 173 -14.11 2.93 -10.78
C LEU A 173 -14.01 1.96 -11.94
N VAL A 174 -13.51 0.78 -11.66
CA VAL A 174 -13.33 -0.30 -12.66
C VAL A 174 -14.62 -1.08 -12.85
N GLY A 175 -15.32 -1.30 -11.79
CA GLY A 175 -16.50 -2.18 -11.70
C GLY A 175 -17.73 -1.69 -12.44
N TYR A 176 -17.55 -1.11 -13.62
CA TYR A 176 -18.69 -0.80 -14.37
C TYR A 176 -19.23 -1.97 -15.08
N ARG A 177 -20.28 -2.43 -14.51
CA ARG A 177 -21.24 -3.32 -15.10
C ARG A 177 -21.53 -2.85 -16.51
N GLY A 178 -21.06 -3.56 -17.50
CA GLY A 178 -21.32 -3.30 -18.90
C GLY A 178 -20.24 -2.62 -19.72
N GLN A 179 -19.13 -2.20 -19.12
CA GLN A 179 -18.04 -1.59 -19.89
C GLN A 179 -16.77 -2.44 -20.02
N ILE A 180 -16.64 -3.52 -19.26
CA ILE A 180 -15.39 -4.28 -19.22
C ILE A 180 -15.56 -5.64 -19.87
N ASP A 181 -16.62 -6.32 -19.64
CA ASP A 181 -16.96 -7.59 -20.29
C ASP A 181 -18.44 -7.88 -20.06
N PRO A 182 -19.23 -8.09 -21.11
CA PRO A 182 -20.63 -8.48 -20.96
C PRO A 182 -20.81 -9.74 -20.12
N ASP A 183 -19.85 -10.66 -20.15
CA ASP A 183 -19.93 -11.91 -19.40
C ASP A 183 -19.57 -11.77 -17.92
N GLN A 184 -18.93 -10.65 -17.52
CA GLN A 184 -18.64 -10.34 -16.12
C GLN A 184 -19.74 -9.51 -15.43
N THR A 185 -20.78 -9.13 -16.15
CA THR A 185 -21.82 -8.21 -15.65
C THR A 185 -22.82 -8.85 -14.69
N THR A 186 -22.97 -10.16 -14.71
CA THR A 186 -24.02 -10.85 -13.96
C THR A 186 -23.74 -10.99 -12.47
N GLU A 187 -22.50 -10.91 -12.05
CA GLU A 187 -22.10 -11.21 -10.66
C GLU A 187 -21.85 -9.99 -9.77
N MET A 188 -21.80 -8.79 -10.34
CA MET A 188 -21.62 -7.55 -9.58
C MET A 188 -22.93 -6.88 -9.14
N SER A 189 -24.07 -7.53 -9.33
CA SER A 189 -25.39 -6.99 -8.98
C SER A 189 -25.74 -7.19 -7.50
N GLY A 190 -25.06 -6.43 -6.67
CA GLY A 190 -25.44 -6.29 -5.27
C GLY A 190 -24.86 -7.35 -4.36
N ARG A 191 -23.96 -6.95 -3.49
CA ARG A 191 -23.46 -7.68 -2.32
C ARG A 191 -22.89 -9.10 -2.52
N ALA A 192 -22.75 -9.56 -3.74
CA ALA A 192 -21.96 -10.73 -3.98
C ALA A 192 -20.51 -10.41 -3.59
N PRO A 193 -19.78 -11.34 -2.97
CA PRO A 193 -18.34 -11.22 -2.88
C PRO A 193 -17.81 -10.86 -4.25
N ILE A 194 -16.82 -9.96 -4.32
CA ILE A 194 -16.20 -9.59 -5.58
C ILE A 194 -15.94 -10.89 -6.34
N PRO A 195 -16.52 -11.05 -7.55
CA PRO A 195 -16.36 -12.29 -8.27
C PRO A 195 -14.88 -12.60 -8.34
N GLN A 196 -14.53 -13.85 -8.25
CA GLN A 196 -13.18 -14.27 -8.52
C GLN A 196 -12.84 -13.80 -9.93
N GLY A 197 -12.16 -12.66 -10.09
CA GLY A 197 -11.89 -12.07 -11.37
C GLY A 197 -12.32 -10.61 -11.55
N GLY A 198 -12.93 -10.00 -10.55
CA GLY A 198 -13.24 -8.57 -10.60
C GLY A 198 -11.95 -7.75 -10.76
N PRO A 199 -11.95 -6.75 -11.63
CA PRO A 199 -10.78 -5.93 -11.85
C PRO A 199 -10.49 -5.09 -10.61
N TRP A 200 -9.40 -5.41 -9.95
CA TRP A 200 -8.77 -4.57 -8.94
C TRP A 200 -7.63 -3.81 -9.57
N GLU A 201 -7.45 -2.55 -9.21
CA GLU A 201 -6.43 -1.71 -9.82
C GLU A 201 -5.64 -0.94 -8.75
N LEU A 202 -4.32 -1.03 -8.87
CA LEU A 202 -3.38 -0.25 -8.10
C LEU A 202 -2.64 0.69 -9.04
N ARG A 203 -2.70 2.01 -8.78
CA ARG A 203 -1.92 3.01 -9.51
C ARG A 203 -0.97 3.71 -8.55
N GLU A 204 0.18 4.08 -9.09
CA GLU A 204 1.19 4.85 -8.38
C GLU A 204 1.46 6.17 -9.09
N PHE A 205 1.61 7.24 -8.31
CA PHE A 205 1.86 8.59 -8.80
C PHE A 205 3.04 9.19 -8.07
N HIS A 206 3.96 9.77 -8.83
CA HIS A 206 5.11 10.48 -8.28
C HIS A 206 5.01 11.98 -8.55
N LEU A 207 5.40 12.77 -7.56
CA LEU A 207 5.60 14.20 -7.72
C LEU A 207 6.84 14.44 -8.59
N ARG A 208 6.69 15.20 -9.68
CA ARG A 208 7.77 15.52 -10.60
C ARG A 208 8.23 16.99 -10.44
N ALA A 209 9.29 17.34 -11.16
CA ALA A 209 9.89 18.68 -11.10
C ALA A 209 8.94 19.82 -11.52
N ASP A 210 7.90 19.52 -12.27
CA ASP A 210 6.82 20.43 -12.63
C ASP A 210 5.79 20.64 -11.50
N ASN A 211 6.04 20.07 -10.31
CA ASN A 211 5.15 20.06 -9.14
C ASN A 211 3.81 19.33 -9.38
N MET A 212 3.76 18.46 -10.38
CA MET A 212 2.58 17.67 -10.68
C MET A 212 2.79 16.21 -10.31
N LEU A 213 1.69 15.53 -9.99
CA LEU A 213 1.67 14.09 -9.77
C LEU A 213 1.43 13.37 -11.10
N HIS A 214 2.40 12.59 -11.50
CA HIS A 214 2.36 11.79 -12.73
C HIS A 214 2.22 10.31 -12.41
N ILE A 215 1.38 9.62 -13.19
CA ILE A 215 1.28 8.16 -13.12
C ILE A 215 2.62 7.54 -13.53
N VAL A 216 3.01 6.52 -12.78
CA VAL A 216 4.27 5.80 -13.00
C VAL A 216 4.04 4.30 -12.91
N SER A 217 5.11 3.53 -13.17
CA SER A 217 5.13 2.10 -12.88
C SER A 217 4.85 1.85 -11.39
N THR A 218 3.88 0.99 -11.12
CA THR A 218 3.56 0.60 -9.76
C THR A 218 4.64 -0.34 -9.24
N LYS A 219 5.41 0.12 -8.27
CA LYS A 219 6.49 -0.66 -7.68
C LYS A 219 5.95 -1.90 -6.97
N ASP A 220 6.81 -2.90 -6.89
CA ASP A 220 6.51 -4.19 -6.26
C ASP A 220 5.24 -4.87 -6.81
N THR A 221 4.92 -4.57 -8.07
CA THR A 221 3.75 -5.11 -8.76
C THR A 221 4.19 -5.68 -10.11
N PRO A 222 4.85 -6.85 -10.16
CA PRO A 222 5.22 -7.49 -11.42
C PRO A 222 3.99 -7.73 -12.28
N HIS A 223 4.14 -7.60 -13.59
CA HIS A 223 3.03 -7.85 -14.50
C HIS A 223 2.61 -9.34 -14.42
N HIS A 224 1.30 -9.60 -14.45
CA HIS A 224 0.75 -10.96 -14.28
C HIS A 224 1.23 -11.95 -15.35
N SER A 225 1.62 -11.48 -16.53
CA SER A 225 2.20 -12.34 -17.57
C SER A 225 3.51 -13.03 -17.17
N LEU A 226 4.11 -12.60 -16.06
CA LEU A 226 5.25 -13.30 -15.47
C LEU A 226 4.85 -14.64 -14.84
N ASN A 227 3.59 -14.79 -14.41
CA ASN A 227 3.12 -16.02 -13.81
C ASN A 227 3.23 -17.21 -14.80
N ASN A 228 3.49 -18.40 -14.29
CA ASN A 228 3.69 -19.63 -15.09
C ASN A 228 4.87 -19.60 -16.07
N THR A 229 5.83 -18.69 -15.93
CA THR A 229 7.00 -18.61 -16.80
C THR A 229 8.24 -19.27 -16.17
N ALA A 230 9.12 -19.81 -17.02
CA ALA A 230 10.43 -20.29 -16.61
C ALA A 230 11.29 -19.19 -15.98
N LEU A 231 11.09 -17.92 -16.39
CA LEU A 231 11.78 -16.77 -15.83
C LEU A 231 11.40 -16.56 -14.36
N LEU A 232 10.10 -16.65 -14.02
CA LEU A 232 9.66 -16.56 -12.63
C LEU A 232 10.28 -17.70 -11.79
N ALA A 233 10.26 -18.93 -12.32
CA ALA A 233 10.84 -20.08 -11.61
C ALA A 233 12.35 -19.88 -11.36
N SER A 234 13.09 -19.50 -12.39
CA SER A 234 14.54 -19.22 -12.30
C SER A 234 14.82 -18.12 -11.27
N PHE A 235 14.02 -17.05 -11.32
CA PHE A 235 14.16 -15.95 -10.39
C PHE A 235 13.94 -16.38 -8.93
N ILE A 236 12.84 -17.04 -8.64
CA ILE A 236 12.50 -17.50 -7.29
C ILE A 236 13.55 -18.51 -6.79
N ASN A 237 13.98 -19.45 -7.64
CA ASN A 237 14.98 -20.46 -7.27
C ASN A 237 16.38 -19.87 -7.03
N SER A 238 16.72 -18.73 -7.61
CA SER A 238 17.98 -18.06 -7.35
C SER A 238 18.10 -17.52 -5.92
N GLY A 239 17.02 -17.56 -5.15
CA GLY A 239 16.97 -17.05 -3.77
C GLY A 239 17.07 -15.53 -3.67
N VAL A 240 17.04 -14.82 -4.79
CA VAL A 240 16.99 -13.35 -4.77
C VAL A 240 15.60 -12.92 -4.32
N THR A 241 15.49 -12.62 -3.04
CA THR A 241 14.23 -12.18 -2.42
C THR A 241 14.13 -10.64 -2.33
N LEU A 242 15.14 -9.93 -2.84
CA LEU A 242 15.27 -8.48 -2.71
C LEU A 242 14.93 -7.78 -4.03
N PHE A 243 13.72 -7.32 -4.13
CA PHE A 243 13.14 -6.59 -5.24
C PHE A 243 13.90 -5.41 -5.83
N PRO A 244 14.64 -4.56 -5.09
CA PRO A 244 15.29 -3.39 -5.67
C PRO A 244 16.22 -3.69 -6.82
N VAL A 245 16.78 -4.89 -6.87
CA VAL A 245 17.71 -5.30 -7.93
C VAL A 245 16.97 -5.73 -9.19
N ILE A 246 15.76 -6.28 -9.04
CA ILE A 246 15.01 -6.86 -10.17
C ILE A 246 14.31 -5.79 -10.98
N TYR A 247 13.76 -4.80 -10.31
CA TYR A 247 13.09 -3.68 -10.97
C TYR A 247 13.99 -2.95 -11.96
N GLN A 248 15.30 -3.00 -11.75
CA GLN A 248 16.27 -2.37 -12.65
C GLN A 248 16.70 -3.23 -13.82
N LEU A 249 16.51 -4.56 -13.75
CA LEU A 249 17.10 -5.49 -14.70
C LEU A 249 16.10 -6.09 -15.70
N GLN A 250 14.79 -6.08 -15.39
CA GLN A 250 13.78 -6.75 -16.22
C GLN A 250 12.54 -5.84 -16.41
N PRO A 251 12.32 -5.26 -17.59
CA PRO A 251 11.23 -4.29 -17.81
C PRO A 251 9.83 -4.80 -17.45
N PHE A 252 9.53 -6.08 -17.67
CA PHE A 252 8.22 -6.65 -17.33
C PHE A 252 8.07 -7.04 -15.84
N LEU A 253 9.14 -6.98 -15.06
CA LEU A 253 9.08 -7.06 -13.62
C LEU A 253 8.80 -5.71 -12.96
N THR A 254 8.93 -4.62 -13.70
CA THR A 254 8.79 -3.27 -13.15
C THR A 254 7.34 -2.81 -13.01
N GLY A 255 6.39 -3.71 -13.12
CA GLY A 255 4.99 -3.42 -12.88
C GLY A 255 4.37 -2.42 -13.86
N SER A 256 3.16 -2.68 -14.17
CA SER A 256 2.22 -1.71 -14.71
C SER A 256 1.24 -1.35 -13.61
N THR A 257 0.29 -0.49 -13.89
CA THR A 257 -0.93 -0.49 -13.09
C THR A 257 -1.51 -1.88 -13.18
N PHE A 258 -1.90 -2.41 -12.05
CA PHE A 258 -2.22 -3.80 -11.99
C PHE A 258 -3.73 -4.03 -12.06
N ASN A 259 -4.09 -4.81 -13.05
CA ASN A 259 -5.39 -5.43 -13.15
C ASN A 259 -5.17 -6.95 -13.00
N PHE A 260 -5.33 -7.49 -11.82
CA PHE A 260 -5.19 -8.90 -11.60
C PHE A 260 -6.54 -9.57 -11.71
N SER A 261 -6.73 -10.32 -12.76
CA SER A 261 -7.81 -11.27 -12.84
C SER A 261 -7.61 -12.31 -11.73
N VAL A 262 -8.52 -12.34 -10.78
CA VAL A 262 -8.51 -13.35 -9.70
C VAL A 262 -8.84 -14.74 -10.24
N ALA A 263 -9.25 -14.88 -11.49
CA ALA A 263 -9.42 -16.17 -12.13
C ALA A 263 -8.18 -17.06 -11.99
N ASP A 264 -6.98 -16.47 -11.98
CA ASP A 264 -5.73 -17.19 -11.78
C ASP A 264 -5.32 -17.35 -10.31
N GLY A 265 -6.24 -17.05 -9.37
CA GLY A 265 -5.99 -17.18 -7.94
C GLY A 265 -5.07 -16.15 -7.32
N ALA A 266 -4.57 -15.18 -8.08
CA ALA A 266 -3.64 -14.14 -7.66
C ALA A 266 -2.47 -14.67 -6.82
N VAL A 267 -1.90 -15.79 -7.20
CA VAL A 267 -0.79 -16.46 -6.52
C VAL A 267 0.34 -16.65 -7.51
N TRP A 268 1.52 -16.19 -7.15
CA TRP A 268 2.71 -16.45 -7.96
C TRP A 268 3.08 -17.92 -7.92
N ASN A 269 3.11 -18.54 -9.09
CA ASN A 269 3.56 -19.91 -9.29
C ASN A 269 4.14 -20.07 -10.70
N ALA A 270 5.03 -21.05 -10.87
CA ALA A 270 5.51 -21.48 -12.17
C ALA A 270 6.03 -22.91 -12.09
N PRO A 271 5.94 -23.70 -13.19
CA PRO A 271 6.61 -24.99 -13.27
C PRO A 271 8.11 -24.83 -13.02
N GLY A 272 8.68 -25.72 -12.21
CA GLY A 272 10.11 -25.69 -11.87
C GLY A 272 10.46 -24.87 -10.63
N ILE A 273 9.53 -24.27 -9.93
CA ILE A 273 9.79 -23.70 -8.60
C ILE A 273 10.03 -24.85 -7.62
N VAL A 274 11.25 -24.90 -7.05
CA VAL A 274 11.68 -25.95 -6.10
C VAL A 274 11.79 -25.43 -4.66
N ASN A 275 11.68 -24.11 -4.46
CA ASN A 275 11.80 -23.48 -3.14
C ASN A 275 10.49 -22.78 -2.72
N PRO A 276 9.60 -23.49 -1.98
CA PRO A 276 8.34 -22.94 -1.51
C PRO A 276 8.50 -21.70 -0.63
N GLN A 277 9.56 -21.64 0.17
CA GLN A 277 9.82 -20.52 1.05
C GLN A 277 10.21 -19.25 0.25
N ALA A 278 11.04 -19.42 -0.77
CA ALA A 278 11.40 -18.30 -1.65
C ALA A 278 10.17 -17.80 -2.44
N ARG A 279 9.32 -18.70 -2.93
CA ARG A 279 8.05 -18.35 -3.58
C ARG A 279 7.15 -17.54 -2.65
N HIS A 280 6.97 -17.99 -1.42
CA HIS A 280 6.16 -17.29 -0.44
C HIS A 280 6.71 -15.88 -0.14
N LYS A 281 8.03 -15.77 0.09
CA LYS A 281 8.69 -14.47 0.28
C LYS A 281 8.54 -13.56 -0.92
N PHE A 282 8.71 -14.09 -2.13
CA PHE A 282 8.46 -13.35 -3.37
C PHE A 282 7.03 -12.80 -3.39
N SER A 283 6.04 -13.65 -3.13
CA SER A 283 4.63 -13.28 -3.14
C SER A 283 4.30 -12.19 -2.12
N LEU A 284 4.79 -12.30 -0.89
CA LEU A 284 4.57 -11.30 0.16
C LEU A 284 5.22 -9.94 -0.16
N ASN A 285 6.25 -9.93 -1.00
CA ASN A 285 6.91 -8.72 -1.45
C ASN A 285 6.30 -8.13 -2.74
N THR A 286 5.19 -8.68 -3.22
CA THR A 286 4.47 -8.15 -4.38
C THR A 286 3.09 -7.65 -3.96
N CYS A 287 2.71 -6.45 -4.41
CA CYS A 287 1.39 -5.88 -4.10
C CYS A 287 0.27 -6.81 -4.57
N ASN A 288 0.39 -7.33 -5.77
CA ASN A 288 -0.63 -8.19 -6.37
C ASN A 288 -0.84 -9.53 -5.65
N ALA A 289 0.18 -10.19 -5.16
CA ALA A 289 -0.03 -11.42 -4.40
C ALA A 289 -0.37 -11.14 -2.93
N CYS A 290 0.20 -10.08 -2.34
CA CYS A 290 -0.14 -9.65 -0.99
C CYS A 290 -1.61 -9.18 -0.88
N HIS A 291 -2.12 -8.48 -1.90
CA HIS A 291 -3.55 -8.16 -2.03
C HIS A 291 -4.36 -9.29 -2.68
N GLY A 292 -3.74 -10.39 -3.01
CA GLY A 292 -4.32 -11.51 -3.71
C GLY A 292 -4.37 -12.81 -2.90
N GLY A 293 -4.15 -13.92 -3.58
CA GLY A 293 -4.29 -15.26 -3.03
C GLY A 293 -3.29 -15.62 -1.94
N GLU A 294 -2.15 -14.94 -1.85
CA GLU A 294 -1.12 -15.27 -0.86
C GLU A 294 -1.59 -15.01 0.57
N THR A 295 -2.29 -13.90 0.79
CA THR A 295 -2.77 -13.51 2.13
C THR A 295 -4.24 -13.84 2.35
N ARG A 296 -4.91 -14.37 1.35
CA ARG A 296 -6.32 -14.70 1.39
C ARG A 296 -6.62 -15.70 2.52
N ASP A 297 -7.56 -15.31 3.39
CA ASP A 297 -7.92 -16.12 4.57
C ASP A 297 -8.92 -17.23 4.23
N ASN A 298 -10.03 -16.89 3.58
CA ASN A 298 -11.07 -17.84 3.23
C ASN A 298 -11.81 -17.40 1.97
N LEU A 299 -12.04 -18.35 1.07
CA LEU A 299 -12.71 -18.11 -0.22
C LEU A 299 -14.16 -17.67 -0.10
N ASN A 300 -14.81 -17.94 1.03
CA ASN A 300 -16.26 -17.86 1.17
C ASN A 300 -16.74 -16.77 2.15
N LEU A 301 -15.86 -15.93 2.68
CA LEU A 301 -16.28 -14.87 3.61
C LEU A 301 -16.46 -13.52 2.90
N PRO A 302 -17.57 -12.80 3.22
CA PRO A 302 -17.80 -11.44 2.71
C PRO A 302 -16.71 -10.44 3.08
N GLN A 303 -15.88 -10.77 4.05
CA GLN A 303 -14.77 -9.98 4.59
C GLN A 303 -13.43 -10.39 4.00
N ASP A 304 -13.43 -11.09 2.88
CA ASP A 304 -12.22 -11.45 2.19
C ASP A 304 -11.44 -10.17 1.78
N THR A 305 -10.39 -9.92 2.50
CA THR A 305 -9.59 -8.70 2.44
C THR A 305 -8.51 -8.75 1.37
N ARG A 306 -8.72 -9.53 0.33
CA ARG A 306 -7.77 -9.69 -0.79
C ARG A 306 -7.28 -8.38 -1.37
N PHE A 307 -8.16 -7.39 -1.46
CA PHE A 307 -7.86 -6.14 -2.14
C PHE A 307 -7.70 -4.96 -1.20
N VAL A 308 -8.21 -5.06 0.01
CA VAL A 308 -8.24 -3.94 0.95
C VAL A 308 -7.83 -4.42 2.34
N HIS A 309 -6.66 -3.98 2.81
CA HIS A 309 -6.20 -4.30 4.16
C HIS A 309 -6.76 -3.36 5.23
N ILE A 310 -7.19 -2.15 4.81
CA ILE A 310 -7.88 -1.17 5.65
C ILE A 310 -9.17 -0.82 4.92
N THR A 311 -10.30 -1.33 5.40
CA THR A 311 -11.58 -1.22 4.71
C THR A 311 -12.10 0.22 4.71
N PRO A 312 -12.54 0.77 3.57
CA PRO A 312 -13.31 2.00 3.55
C PRO A 312 -14.53 1.87 4.46
N ARG A 313 -14.85 2.93 5.19
CA ARG A 313 -15.89 2.91 6.21
C ARG A 313 -16.81 4.11 6.07
N ASN A 314 -18.04 3.95 6.54
CA ASN A 314 -18.96 5.06 6.73
C ASN A 314 -18.45 6.04 7.80
N ILE A 315 -18.91 7.28 7.72
CA ILE A 315 -18.56 8.31 8.69
C ILE A 315 -18.99 7.84 10.10
N GLY A 316 -18.09 8.01 11.06
CA GLY A 316 -18.34 7.61 12.46
C GLY A 316 -18.11 6.14 12.77
N VAL A 317 -17.76 5.31 11.78
CA VAL A 317 -17.48 3.88 11.97
C VAL A 317 -15.98 3.63 11.87
N GLN A 318 -15.44 2.76 12.70
CA GLN A 318 -14.02 2.34 12.63
C GLN A 318 -13.79 1.44 11.43
N SER A 319 -12.64 1.63 10.75
CA SER A 319 -12.20 0.75 9.65
C SER A 319 -11.91 -0.65 10.17
N THR A 320 -12.29 -1.65 9.39
CA THR A 320 -11.89 -3.04 9.65
C THR A 320 -10.52 -3.30 9.03
N LEU A 321 -9.67 -3.97 9.79
CA LEU A 321 -8.35 -4.39 9.33
C LEU A 321 -8.38 -5.86 8.91
N SER A 322 -7.58 -6.18 7.88
CA SER A 322 -7.47 -7.55 7.40
C SER A 322 -6.76 -8.47 8.41
N LYS A 323 -7.03 -9.76 8.35
CA LYS A 323 -6.28 -10.76 9.13
C LYS A 323 -4.79 -10.80 8.78
N PHE A 324 -4.43 -10.39 7.58
CA PHE A 324 -3.03 -10.19 7.22
C PHE A 324 -2.34 -9.19 8.18
N LEU A 325 -3.02 -8.12 8.56
CA LEU A 325 -2.49 -7.12 9.48
C LEU A 325 -2.56 -7.56 10.95
N ILE A 326 -3.74 -7.99 11.40
CA ILE A 326 -4.01 -8.23 12.83
C ILE A 326 -4.03 -9.70 13.25
N GLY A 327 -3.91 -10.60 12.31
CA GLY A 327 -4.06 -12.04 12.57
C GLY A 327 -5.47 -12.39 13.08
N ASN A 328 -5.52 -13.21 14.11
CA ASN A 328 -6.77 -13.52 14.82
C ASN A 328 -7.09 -12.55 15.97
N GLY A 329 -6.29 -11.49 16.12
CA GLY A 329 -6.43 -10.49 17.18
C GLY A 329 -7.23 -9.26 16.76
N SER A 330 -6.89 -8.14 17.38
CA SER A 330 -7.45 -6.81 17.11
C SER A 330 -6.35 -5.79 16.87
N LEU A 331 -6.71 -4.55 16.53
CA LEU A 331 -5.74 -3.47 16.41
C LEU A 331 -4.96 -3.23 17.71
N SER A 332 -5.63 -3.29 18.85
CA SER A 332 -5.00 -3.10 20.17
C SER A 332 -4.22 -4.32 20.68
N ALA A 333 -4.54 -5.49 20.17
CA ALA A 333 -3.90 -6.76 20.52
C ALA A 333 -3.77 -7.64 19.27
N PRO A 334 -2.89 -7.28 18.32
CA PRO A 334 -2.68 -8.10 17.14
C PRO A 334 -2.04 -9.43 17.53
N SER A 335 -2.37 -10.47 16.78
CA SER A 335 -1.82 -11.81 16.98
C SER A 335 -1.47 -12.45 15.65
N ASN A 336 -0.70 -13.51 15.69
CA ASN A 336 -0.45 -14.28 14.49
C ASN A 336 -1.59 -15.27 14.21
N PHE A 337 -1.82 -15.58 12.95
CA PHE A 337 -2.54 -16.75 12.51
C PHE A 337 -1.74 -17.48 11.45
N SER A 338 -2.05 -18.75 11.23
CA SER A 338 -1.37 -19.54 10.22
C SER A 338 -2.38 -20.19 9.27
N LYS A 339 -2.02 -20.25 8.00
CA LYS A 339 -2.79 -20.94 6.97
C LYS A 339 -1.86 -21.76 6.09
N PRO A 340 -2.37 -22.78 5.41
CA PRO A 340 -1.60 -23.53 4.43
C PRO A 340 -1.05 -22.65 3.33
N ASP A 341 0.13 -23.00 2.81
CA ASP A 341 0.66 -22.37 1.59
C ASP A 341 -0.34 -22.58 0.44
N PRO A 342 -0.70 -21.52 -0.31
CA PRO A 342 -1.76 -21.62 -1.31
C PRO A 342 -1.41 -22.51 -2.51
N ILE A 343 -0.12 -22.83 -2.72
CA ILE A 343 0.35 -23.68 -3.82
C ILE A 343 0.76 -25.06 -3.32
N PHE A 344 1.53 -25.12 -2.25
CA PHE A 344 2.14 -26.38 -1.80
C PHE A 344 1.39 -27.06 -0.63
N GLY A 345 0.42 -26.35 -0.03
CA GLY A 345 -0.31 -26.81 1.14
C GLY A 345 0.51 -26.73 2.44
N LEU A 346 1.74 -27.19 2.43
CA LEU A 346 2.67 -27.13 3.56
C LEU A 346 3.97 -26.43 3.16
N PRO A 347 4.69 -25.82 4.10
CA PRO A 347 4.31 -25.57 5.51
C PRO A 347 3.21 -24.50 5.64
N ASN A 348 2.56 -24.46 6.82
CA ASN A 348 1.69 -23.36 7.15
C ASN A 348 2.46 -22.04 7.21
N ARG A 349 1.85 -20.98 6.68
CA ARG A 349 2.42 -19.63 6.60
C ARG A 349 1.84 -18.76 7.71
N PRO A 350 2.67 -18.19 8.58
CA PRO A 350 2.19 -17.27 9.61
C PRO A 350 1.94 -15.88 9.03
N PHE A 351 0.88 -15.22 9.51
CA PHE A 351 0.51 -13.86 9.21
C PHE A 351 0.21 -13.09 10.50
N GLY A 352 0.28 -11.79 10.46
CA GLY A 352 0.13 -10.87 11.59
C GLY A 352 1.15 -9.75 11.47
N ASP A 353 1.07 -8.96 10.40
CA ASP A 353 2.08 -7.96 10.06
C ASP A 353 2.27 -6.92 11.16
N LEU A 354 1.19 -6.54 11.88
CA LEU A 354 1.29 -5.57 12.97
C LEU A 354 2.06 -6.13 14.18
N VAL A 355 2.02 -7.44 14.45
CA VAL A 355 2.85 -8.07 15.50
C VAL A 355 4.33 -7.86 15.19
N ARG A 356 4.71 -8.11 13.95
CA ARG A 356 6.08 -7.90 13.47
C ARG A 356 6.52 -6.43 13.59
N ARG A 357 5.68 -5.51 13.12
CA ARG A 357 5.96 -4.05 13.18
C ARG A 357 6.05 -3.54 14.62
N GLN A 358 5.18 -4.01 15.48
CA GLN A 358 5.18 -3.65 16.90
C GLN A 358 6.48 -4.11 17.58
N THR A 359 6.91 -5.34 17.29
CA THR A 359 8.18 -5.87 17.81
C THR A 359 9.38 -5.06 17.30
N ASP A 360 9.42 -4.73 16.01
CA ASP A 360 10.48 -3.93 15.42
C ASP A 360 10.51 -2.50 16.02
N LEU A 361 9.36 -1.86 16.18
CA LEU A 361 9.24 -0.54 16.78
C LEU A 361 9.74 -0.53 18.24
N ALA A 362 9.34 -1.53 19.03
CA ALA A 362 9.77 -1.67 20.41
C ALA A 362 11.30 -1.84 20.51
N ASN A 363 11.87 -2.72 19.72
CA ASN A 363 13.33 -2.94 19.67
C ASN A 363 14.08 -1.66 19.25
N LEU A 364 13.59 -0.96 18.24
CA LEU A 364 14.19 0.28 17.78
C LEU A 364 14.14 1.38 18.85
N SER A 365 13.06 1.45 19.62
CA SER A 365 12.88 2.47 20.67
C SER A 365 13.90 2.40 21.82
N VAL A 366 14.53 1.21 22.00
CA VAL A 366 15.54 0.97 23.03
C VAL A 366 16.94 0.74 22.47
N GLN A 367 17.12 0.87 21.16
CA GLN A 367 18.39 0.58 20.49
C GLN A 367 19.55 1.42 21.03
N ASN A 368 20.70 0.78 21.27
CA ASN A 368 21.92 1.48 21.65
C ASN A 368 22.70 1.98 20.42
N CYS A 369 22.54 3.24 20.11
CA CYS A 369 23.22 3.88 18.98
C CYS A 369 24.74 4.06 19.16
N ARG A 370 25.27 3.95 20.39
CA ARG A 370 26.71 4.13 20.65
C ARG A 370 27.51 2.88 20.32
N ALA A 371 26.90 1.70 20.45
CA ALA A 371 27.63 0.43 20.30
C ALA A 371 27.91 0.07 18.84
N THR A 372 27.10 0.55 17.90
CA THR A 372 27.15 0.09 16.51
C THR A 372 27.50 1.18 15.50
N GLY A 373 27.34 2.48 15.86
CA GLY A 373 27.44 3.60 14.89
C GLY A 373 26.46 3.50 13.70
N ILE A 374 25.88 2.34 13.52
CA ILE A 374 24.95 1.94 12.46
C ILE A 374 23.69 1.46 13.18
N PHE A 375 22.54 2.03 12.89
CA PHE A 375 21.32 1.42 13.39
C PHE A 375 21.09 0.08 12.66
N GLN A 376 20.70 -0.92 13.44
CA GLN A 376 20.37 -2.20 12.84
C GLN A 376 19.25 -1.97 11.82
N GLU A 377 19.52 -2.32 10.58
CA GLU A 377 18.44 -2.47 9.62
C GLU A 377 17.43 -3.44 10.21
N ALA A 378 16.14 -3.21 9.89
CA ALA A 378 15.08 -4.04 10.42
C ALA A 378 15.46 -5.51 10.34
N MET A 379 15.32 -6.23 11.45
CA MET A 379 15.65 -7.66 11.58
C MET A 379 14.98 -8.54 10.50
N PHE A 380 14.08 -7.97 9.75
CA PHE A 380 13.25 -8.59 8.72
C PHE A 380 13.51 -8.04 7.32
N ARG A 381 14.77 -7.81 6.96
CA ARG A 381 15.15 -7.48 5.57
C ARG A 381 14.49 -8.38 4.51
N GLU A 382 14.14 -9.59 4.92
CA GLU A 382 13.57 -10.59 4.04
C GLU A 382 12.06 -10.48 3.83
N LEU A 383 11.36 -9.70 4.65
CA LEU A 383 9.91 -9.51 4.59
C LEU A 383 9.59 -8.01 4.57
N ARG A 384 10.03 -7.33 3.54
CA ARG A 384 9.54 -5.99 3.24
C ARG A 384 8.18 -6.12 2.60
N MET A 385 7.19 -6.38 3.43
CA MET A 385 5.83 -6.49 2.94
C MET A 385 5.34 -5.16 2.38
N ALA A 386 4.60 -5.23 1.28
CA ALA A 386 4.13 -4.08 0.50
C ALA A 386 3.16 -3.15 1.25
N HIS A 387 2.87 -3.42 2.50
CA HIS A 387 1.87 -2.64 3.26
C HIS A 387 2.35 -2.12 4.57
#